data_19f4f2c8bac72a5ac8244fd35881d383
#
_entry.id   19f4f2c8bac72a5ac8244fd35881d383
#
_cell.length_a   1.000
_cell.length_b   1.000
_cell.length_c   1.000
_cell.angle_alpha   90.00
_cell.angle_beta   90.00
_cell.angle_gamma   90.00
#
_symmetry.space_group_name_H-M   'P 1'
#
loop_
_entity.id
_entity.type
_entity.pdbx_description
1 polymer ?
#
loop_
_entity_poly.entity_id
_entity_poly.type
_entity_poly.pdbx_seq_one_letter_code
_entity_poly.pdbx_strand_id
1 'polypeptide(L)'
;MQAYQRTDASLCAAMRLAHEGAAGGVITCGATGAVLVTSIMILGKLPRLRPILAVELTNPAGEPLLLLDCGANIDSRPELYPAFAHLGDAYMRCIGCASPRIALLSNGAEAKKGCEAVKAAHALLAEQPFRFVGNIEATFALRGTADVIVCDGFHGNILLKSIEGSAKAALDEVSARLSAAGLESAAVADILATVRRRYDYNTQGGALLLGVRKPVMKGHGSATGEAIVHMADRLALLCRNRFIERVAETVR
;
A
#
# COMPACT_ATOMS: atom_id res chain seq x y z
N MET A 1 23.13 -3.13 -0.04
CA MET A 1 23.87 -2.03 -0.69
C MET A 1 24.44 -2.37 -2.07
N GLN A 2 24.62 -3.62 -2.46
CA GLN A 2 25.28 -3.99 -3.74
C GLN A 2 24.36 -3.97 -5.00
N ALA A 3 23.03 -3.98 -4.83
CA ALA A 3 22.12 -4.14 -5.97
C ALA A 3 22.14 -2.96 -6.98
N TYR A 4 22.35 -1.72 -6.53
CA TYR A 4 22.41 -0.55 -7.42
C TYR A 4 23.77 -0.39 -8.13
N GLN A 5 24.82 -1.05 -7.63
CA GLN A 5 26.17 -1.03 -8.23
C GLN A 5 26.26 -1.96 -9.46
N ARG A 6 25.32 -2.90 -9.59
CA ARG A 6 25.21 -3.76 -10.77
C ARG A 6 24.41 -3.04 -11.85
N THR A 7 25.09 -2.26 -12.65
CA THR A 7 24.48 -1.48 -13.74
C THR A 7 23.82 -2.33 -14.81
N ASP A 8 24.18 -3.61 -14.91
CA ASP A 8 23.63 -4.63 -15.80
C ASP A 8 22.37 -5.32 -15.25
N ALA A 9 22.02 -5.12 -13.96
CA ALA A 9 20.84 -5.72 -13.40
C ALA A 9 19.55 -5.17 -14.04
N SER A 10 18.60 -6.04 -14.36
CA SER A 10 17.32 -5.68 -15.01
C SER A 10 16.56 -4.61 -14.24
N LEU A 11 16.59 -4.64 -12.90
CA LEU A 11 15.98 -3.62 -12.04
C LEU A 11 16.61 -2.24 -12.28
N CYS A 12 17.94 -2.16 -12.35
CA CYS A 12 18.65 -0.91 -12.61
C CYS A 12 18.36 -0.38 -14.02
N ALA A 13 18.30 -1.26 -15.02
CA ALA A 13 17.96 -0.89 -16.39
C ALA A 13 16.53 -0.32 -16.47
N ALA A 14 15.54 -0.98 -15.85
CA ALA A 14 14.17 -0.51 -15.80
C ALA A 14 14.04 0.86 -15.12
N MET A 15 14.75 1.07 -14.00
CA MET A 15 14.74 2.36 -13.29
C MET A 15 15.39 3.48 -14.13
N ARG A 16 16.46 3.19 -14.89
CA ARG A 16 17.06 4.18 -15.80
C ARG A 16 16.13 4.58 -16.94
N LEU A 17 15.48 3.61 -17.60
CA LEU A 17 14.47 3.91 -18.64
C LEU A 17 13.36 4.82 -18.12
N ALA A 18 12.90 4.59 -16.89
CA ALA A 18 11.90 5.46 -16.27
C ALA A 18 12.48 6.84 -15.92
N HIS A 19 13.72 6.92 -15.42
CA HIS A 19 14.41 8.17 -15.10
C HIS A 19 14.59 9.04 -16.34
N GLU A 20 15.02 8.46 -17.45
CA GLU A 20 15.25 9.11 -18.74
C GLU A 20 13.96 9.48 -19.47
N GLY A 21 12.79 9.06 -18.96
CA GLY A 21 11.49 9.37 -19.55
C GLY A 21 11.04 8.42 -20.66
N ALA A 22 11.81 7.37 -20.95
CA ALA A 22 11.44 6.32 -21.90
C ALA A 22 10.31 5.42 -21.38
N ALA A 23 10.08 5.41 -20.06
CA ALA A 23 8.96 4.73 -19.41
C ALA A 23 8.28 5.65 -18.38
N GLY A 24 6.95 5.51 -18.22
CA GLY A 24 6.16 6.28 -17.25
C GLY A 24 6.39 5.85 -15.81
N GLY A 25 6.78 4.60 -15.57
CA GLY A 25 7.04 4.01 -14.26
C GLY A 25 7.63 2.62 -14.37
N VAL A 26 7.76 1.91 -13.26
CA VAL A 26 8.41 0.61 -13.19
C VAL A 26 7.52 -0.41 -12.48
N ILE A 27 7.44 -1.63 -13.03
CA ILE A 27 6.88 -2.81 -12.37
C ILE A 27 8.03 -3.78 -12.11
N THR A 28 8.11 -4.31 -10.91
CA THR A 28 9.14 -5.25 -10.52
C THR A 28 8.67 -6.23 -9.46
N CYS A 29 9.15 -7.47 -9.51
CA CYS A 29 8.95 -8.49 -8.47
C CYS A 29 10.25 -8.72 -7.67
N GLY A 30 11.18 -7.79 -7.70
CA GLY A 30 12.43 -7.84 -6.97
C GLY A 30 12.28 -7.73 -5.45
N ALA A 31 13.36 -8.03 -4.71
CA ALA A 31 13.39 -7.92 -3.26
C ALA A 31 13.15 -6.45 -2.82
N THR A 32 12.30 -6.25 -1.80
CA THR A 32 11.84 -4.93 -1.34
C THR A 32 12.99 -3.96 -1.06
N GLY A 33 14.03 -4.41 -0.35
CA GLY A 33 15.19 -3.57 -0.04
C GLY A 33 15.97 -3.13 -1.28
N ALA A 34 16.10 -4.02 -2.28
CA ALA A 34 16.75 -3.67 -3.55
C ALA A 34 15.93 -2.65 -4.33
N VAL A 35 14.60 -2.85 -4.43
CA VAL A 35 13.67 -1.92 -5.09
C VAL A 35 13.73 -0.55 -4.44
N LEU A 36 13.65 -0.48 -3.11
CA LEU A 36 13.69 0.79 -2.35
C LEU A 36 15.01 1.55 -2.61
N VAL A 37 16.16 0.88 -2.43
CA VAL A 37 17.47 1.51 -2.60
C VAL A 37 17.68 1.95 -4.05
N THR A 38 17.39 1.09 -5.03
CA THR A 38 17.57 1.40 -6.45
C THR A 38 16.67 2.54 -6.90
N SER A 39 15.41 2.57 -6.44
CA SER A 39 14.49 3.67 -6.73
C SER A 39 14.99 5.00 -6.18
N ILE A 40 15.49 5.04 -4.94
CA ILE A 40 16.05 6.25 -4.34
C ILE A 40 17.28 6.74 -5.09
N MET A 41 18.17 5.83 -5.47
CA MET A 41 19.45 6.17 -6.09
C MET A 41 19.33 6.58 -7.56
N ILE A 42 18.42 5.95 -8.32
CA ILE A 42 18.27 6.20 -9.75
C ILE A 42 17.13 7.19 -10.05
N LEU A 43 15.92 6.97 -9.51
CA LEU A 43 14.80 7.86 -9.77
C LEU A 43 14.86 9.14 -8.93
N GLY A 44 15.43 9.05 -7.72
CA GLY A 44 15.44 10.14 -6.74
C GLY A 44 14.15 10.23 -5.94
N LYS A 45 14.23 10.92 -4.80
CA LYS A 45 13.09 11.19 -3.92
C LYS A 45 12.38 12.49 -4.32
N LEU A 46 11.10 12.57 -4.04
CA LEU A 46 10.39 13.85 -3.97
C LEU A 46 10.92 14.67 -2.79
N PRO A 47 11.03 16.00 -2.92
CA PRO A 47 11.51 16.86 -1.84
C PRO A 47 10.70 16.67 -0.55
N ARG A 48 11.36 16.70 0.60
CA ARG A 48 10.77 16.56 1.94
C ARG A 48 10.01 15.25 2.20
N LEU A 49 9.88 14.36 1.22
CA LEU A 49 9.22 13.06 1.39
C LEU A 49 10.23 11.95 1.68
N ARG A 50 9.78 11.00 2.49
CA ARG A 50 10.44 9.72 2.69
C ARG A 50 9.69 8.67 1.88
N PRO A 51 10.38 7.85 1.07
CA PRO A 51 9.70 6.78 0.32
C PRO A 51 9.04 5.80 1.27
N ILE A 52 7.80 5.43 0.95
CA ILE A 52 6.96 4.49 1.71
C ILE A 52 6.40 3.41 0.78
N LEU A 53 6.09 2.27 1.36
CA LEU A 53 5.33 1.22 0.68
C LEU A 53 3.86 1.33 1.05
N ALA A 54 3.01 1.52 0.04
CA ALA A 54 1.56 1.54 0.19
C ALA A 54 0.96 0.29 -0.45
N VAL A 55 -0.02 -0.30 0.21
CA VAL A 55 -0.78 -1.44 -0.32
C VAL A 55 -2.25 -1.06 -0.40
N GLU A 56 -2.83 -1.20 -1.59
CA GLU A 56 -4.27 -1.07 -1.77
C GLU A 56 -4.93 -2.39 -1.35
N LEU A 57 -5.88 -2.30 -0.45
CA LEU A 57 -6.74 -3.38 -0.01
C LEU A 57 -8.16 -3.10 -0.48
N THR A 58 -8.99 -4.13 -0.49
CA THR A 58 -10.41 -3.99 -0.82
C THR A 58 -11.23 -4.47 0.36
N ASN A 59 -12.14 -3.63 0.86
CA ASN A 59 -13.05 -4.00 1.92
C ASN A 59 -14.14 -4.97 1.43
N PRO A 60 -14.95 -5.60 2.32
CA PRO A 60 -16.03 -6.51 1.92
C PRO A 60 -17.08 -5.89 0.98
N ALA A 61 -17.27 -4.57 1.00
CA ALA A 61 -18.17 -3.86 0.08
C ALA A 61 -17.57 -3.62 -1.32
N GLY A 62 -16.29 -3.96 -1.52
CA GLY A 62 -15.60 -3.73 -2.80
C GLY A 62 -14.95 -2.35 -2.92
N GLU A 63 -14.90 -1.57 -1.85
CA GLU A 63 -14.31 -0.24 -1.85
C GLU A 63 -12.81 -0.30 -1.56
N PRO A 64 -11.98 0.52 -2.24
CA PRO A 64 -10.55 0.56 -2.03
C PRO A 64 -10.19 1.21 -0.68
N LEU A 65 -9.17 0.66 -0.04
CA LEU A 65 -8.52 1.18 1.16
C LEU A 65 -7.00 1.18 0.93
N LEU A 66 -6.32 2.27 1.22
CA LEU A 66 -4.87 2.35 1.17
C LEU A 66 -4.26 2.22 2.56
N LEU A 67 -3.43 1.21 2.77
CA LEU A 67 -2.61 1.04 3.97
C LEU A 67 -1.18 1.50 3.69
N LEU A 68 -0.62 2.37 4.53
CA LEU A 68 0.75 2.90 4.43
C LEU A 68 1.29 3.37 5.79
N ASP A 69 2.55 3.13 6.15
CA ASP A 69 3.62 2.41 5.45
C ASP A 69 3.52 0.90 5.70
N CYS A 70 3.87 0.10 4.70
CA CYS A 70 3.83 -1.37 4.79
C CYS A 70 5.23 -2.00 4.75
N GLY A 71 6.27 -1.32 5.27
CA GLY A 71 7.58 -1.94 5.45
C GLY A 71 8.78 -1.20 4.85
N ALA A 72 8.65 0.04 4.41
CA ALA A 72 9.80 0.85 3.98
C ALA A 72 10.50 1.54 5.16
N ASN A 73 9.74 1.98 6.18
CA ASN A 73 10.25 2.66 7.36
C ASN A 73 9.75 1.95 8.61
N ILE A 74 10.57 1.07 9.17
CA ILE A 74 10.22 0.20 10.30
C ILE A 74 9.90 1.02 11.55
N ASP A 75 10.67 2.09 11.79
CA ASP A 75 10.47 3.01 12.90
C ASP A 75 10.34 4.44 12.33
N SER A 76 9.17 5.03 12.51
CA SER A 76 8.84 6.35 11.95
C SER A 76 8.70 7.39 13.05
N ARG A 77 9.44 8.50 12.91
CA ARG A 77 9.24 9.66 13.79
C ARG A 77 7.87 10.29 13.53
N PRO A 78 7.22 10.87 14.55
CA PRO A 78 5.88 11.47 14.43
C PRO A 78 5.74 12.48 13.29
N GLU A 79 6.78 13.25 13.00
CA GLU A 79 6.80 14.29 11.96
C GLU A 79 6.67 13.74 10.53
N LEU A 80 6.86 12.43 10.34
CA LEU A 80 6.72 11.78 9.03
C LEU A 80 5.27 11.41 8.68
N TYR A 81 4.41 11.22 9.68
CA TYR A 81 3.03 10.76 9.46
C TYR A 81 2.18 11.73 8.63
N PRO A 82 2.27 13.07 8.82
CA PRO A 82 1.59 14.01 7.92
C PRO A 82 1.99 13.83 6.45
N ALA A 83 3.29 13.64 6.18
CA ALA A 83 3.76 13.39 4.82
C ALA A 83 3.23 12.07 4.24
N PHE A 84 3.14 11.00 5.05
CA PHE A 84 2.52 9.74 4.64
C PHE A 84 1.03 9.92 4.34
N ALA A 85 0.32 10.64 5.19
CA ALA A 85 -1.10 10.96 5.00
C ALA A 85 -1.35 11.78 3.73
N HIS A 86 -0.52 12.77 3.43
CA HIS A 86 -0.59 13.53 2.18
C HIS A 86 -0.39 12.65 0.94
N LEU A 87 0.55 11.69 0.99
CA LEU A 87 0.73 10.72 -0.08
C LEU A 87 -0.51 9.83 -0.27
N GLY A 88 -1.12 9.40 0.83
CA GLY A 88 -2.36 8.62 0.82
C GLY A 88 -3.57 9.39 0.29
N ASP A 89 -3.75 10.64 0.74
CA ASP A 89 -4.81 11.53 0.24
C ASP A 89 -4.67 11.76 -1.27
N ALA A 90 -3.47 12.11 -1.73
CA ALA A 90 -3.20 12.33 -3.15
C ALA A 90 -3.44 11.06 -3.99
N TYR A 91 -3.06 9.88 -3.47
CA TYR A 91 -3.32 8.61 -4.14
C TYR A 91 -4.82 8.34 -4.27
N MET A 92 -5.57 8.40 -3.17
CA MET A 92 -7.01 8.14 -3.17
C MET A 92 -7.77 9.11 -4.06
N ARG A 93 -7.39 10.39 -4.07
CA ARG A 93 -7.95 11.38 -5.02
C ARG A 93 -7.61 11.04 -6.46
N CYS A 94 -6.40 10.54 -6.71
CA CYS A 94 -5.96 10.14 -8.05
C CYS A 94 -6.79 8.98 -8.62
N ILE A 95 -7.27 8.08 -7.77
CA ILE A 95 -8.12 6.94 -8.15
C ILE A 95 -9.64 7.24 -8.07
N GLY A 96 -10.04 8.49 -7.75
CA GLY A 96 -11.44 8.94 -7.82
C GLY A 96 -12.13 9.19 -6.49
N CYS A 97 -11.48 9.02 -5.34
CA CYS A 97 -12.05 9.37 -4.04
C CYS A 97 -11.90 10.89 -3.79
N ALA A 98 -12.98 11.65 -3.89
CA ALA A 98 -12.92 13.12 -3.81
C ALA A 98 -12.51 13.67 -2.43
N SER A 99 -12.85 12.97 -1.34
CA SER A 99 -12.57 13.39 0.04
C SER A 99 -12.18 12.20 0.91
N PRO A 100 -10.94 11.70 0.77
CA PRO A 100 -10.48 10.52 1.48
C PRO A 100 -10.51 10.72 3.01
N ARG A 101 -11.05 9.74 3.72
CA ARG A 101 -11.03 9.66 5.18
C ARG A 101 -9.71 9.04 5.62
N ILE A 102 -8.89 9.81 6.33
CA ILE A 102 -7.56 9.39 6.76
C ILE A 102 -7.61 9.03 8.24
N ALA A 103 -7.19 7.84 8.59
CA ALA A 103 -7.10 7.36 9.97
C ALA A 103 -5.66 7.01 10.34
N LEU A 104 -5.35 7.10 11.63
CA LEU A 104 -4.08 6.68 12.21
C LEU A 104 -4.26 5.32 12.91
N LEU A 105 -3.47 4.31 12.52
CA LEU A 105 -3.49 3.01 13.19
C LEU A 105 -3.06 3.13 14.65
N SER A 106 -3.89 2.62 15.55
CA SER A 106 -3.65 2.66 16.99
C SER A 106 -4.25 1.43 17.67
N ASN A 107 -3.96 1.25 18.96
CA ASN A 107 -4.56 0.21 19.81
C ASN A 107 -5.87 0.64 20.49
N GLY A 108 -6.45 1.76 20.09
CA GLY A 108 -7.71 2.29 20.60
C GLY A 108 -8.12 3.55 19.83
N ALA A 109 -9.42 3.84 19.77
CA ALA A 109 -9.98 4.92 18.98
C ALA A 109 -9.74 6.33 19.58
N GLU A 110 -9.49 6.42 20.90
CA GLU A 110 -9.31 7.70 21.56
C GLU A 110 -7.94 8.34 21.22
N ALA A 111 -7.88 9.64 21.08
CA ALA A 111 -6.67 10.40 20.74
C ALA A 111 -5.47 10.14 21.67
N LYS A 112 -5.72 9.76 22.94
CA LYS A 112 -4.70 9.45 23.93
C LYS A 112 -4.15 8.02 23.87
N LYS A 113 -4.67 7.17 22.97
CA LYS A 113 -4.21 5.79 22.77
C LYS A 113 -3.00 5.72 21.85
N GLY A 114 -2.26 4.63 21.95
CA GLY A 114 -1.03 4.40 21.20
C GLY A 114 0.23 4.64 22.03
N CYS A 115 1.37 4.30 21.45
CA CYS A 115 2.68 4.68 21.98
C CYS A 115 2.90 6.20 21.84
N GLU A 116 3.96 6.74 22.44
CA GLU A 116 4.23 8.19 22.40
C GLU A 116 4.34 8.73 20.96
N ALA A 117 4.94 7.98 20.06
CA ALA A 117 5.04 8.36 18.65
C ALA A 117 3.66 8.45 17.98
N VAL A 118 2.74 7.53 18.28
CA VAL A 118 1.37 7.54 17.72
C VAL A 118 0.56 8.70 18.29
N LYS A 119 0.66 9.00 19.59
CA LYS A 119 -0.02 10.15 20.21
C LYS A 119 0.46 11.48 19.62
N ALA A 120 1.78 11.64 19.44
CA ALA A 120 2.35 12.82 18.82
C ALA A 120 1.94 12.93 17.34
N ALA A 121 1.92 11.81 16.60
CA ALA A 121 1.45 11.78 15.21
C ALA A 121 -0.03 12.15 15.10
N HIS A 122 -0.88 11.70 16.03
CA HIS A 122 -2.30 12.08 16.07
C HIS A 122 -2.48 13.60 16.14
N ALA A 123 -1.76 14.27 17.03
CA ALA A 123 -1.82 15.73 17.15
C ALA A 123 -1.40 16.44 15.84
N LEU A 124 -0.30 15.98 15.22
CA LEU A 124 0.18 16.54 13.96
C LEU A 124 -0.79 16.31 12.79
N LEU A 125 -1.45 15.14 12.74
CA LEU A 125 -2.43 14.82 11.71
C LEU A 125 -3.71 15.64 11.86
N ALA A 126 -4.13 15.93 13.08
CA ALA A 126 -5.33 16.74 13.36
C ALA A 126 -5.20 18.21 12.89
N GLU A 127 -3.97 18.71 12.74
CA GLU A 127 -3.68 20.07 12.25
C GLU A 127 -3.63 20.17 10.71
N GLN A 128 -3.71 19.03 9.99
CA GLN A 128 -3.57 19.01 8.55
C GLN A 128 -4.88 19.34 7.82
N PRO A 129 -4.81 19.86 6.57
CA PRO A 129 -5.99 20.29 5.81
C PRO A 129 -6.80 19.13 5.18
N PHE A 130 -6.40 17.88 5.34
CA PHE A 130 -7.14 16.72 4.87
C PHE A 130 -8.18 16.22 5.90
N ARG A 131 -9.08 15.35 5.47
CA ARG A 131 -10.13 14.78 6.33
C ARG A 131 -9.55 13.71 7.26
N PHE A 132 -8.94 14.13 8.36
CA PHE A 132 -8.51 13.23 9.42
C PHE A 132 -9.72 12.77 10.26
N VAL A 133 -9.91 11.45 10.41
CA VAL A 133 -11.02 10.86 11.16
C VAL A 133 -10.61 10.27 12.51
N GLY A 134 -9.35 10.51 12.93
CA GLY A 134 -8.83 10.06 14.22
C GLY A 134 -8.12 8.71 14.16
N ASN A 135 -8.01 8.07 15.32
CA ASN A 135 -7.41 6.75 15.43
C ASN A 135 -8.35 5.66 14.95
N ILE A 136 -7.76 4.57 14.42
CA ILE A 136 -8.48 3.35 14.04
C ILE A 136 -7.78 2.13 14.63
N GLU A 137 -8.55 1.20 15.16
CA GLU A 137 -8.04 -0.11 15.59
C GLU A 137 -7.98 -1.07 14.39
N ALA A 138 -7.02 -2.00 14.43
CA ALA A 138 -6.82 -3.01 13.39
C ALA A 138 -8.09 -3.82 13.06
N THR A 139 -8.94 -4.06 14.05
CA THR A 139 -10.22 -4.78 13.89
C THR A 139 -11.22 -4.05 12.99
N PHE A 140 -11.08 -2.75 12.82
CA PHE A 140 -11.96 -1.92 11.98
C PHE A 140 -11.33 -1.58 10.61
N ALA A 141 -10.09 -2.00 10.35
CA ALA A 141 -9.37 -1.63 9.14
C ALA A 141 -10.15 -1.90 7.85
N LEU A 142 -10.85 -3.03 7.76
CA LEU A 142 -11.64 -3.41 6.58
C LEU A 142 -13.14 -3.11 6.70
N ARG A 143 -13.57 -2.25 7.64
CA ARG A 143 -15.00 -1.92 7.85
C ARG A 143 -15.51 -0.72 7.04
N GLY A 144 -14.67 -0.14 6.17
CA GLY A 144 -15.06 1.02 5.36
C GLY A 144 -15.21 2.32 6.16
N THR A 145 -14.59 2.43 7.33
CA THR A 145 -14.60 3.64 8.16
C THR A 145 -13.51 4.64 7.78
N ALA A 146 -12.47 4.18 7.10
CA ALA A 146 -11.38 4.99 6.55
C ALA A 146 -11.07 4.55 5.12
N ASP A 147 -10.51 5.46 4.33
CA ASP A 147 -10.06 5.22 2.96
C ASP A 147 -8.52 5.15 2.90
N VAL A 148 -7.85 5.72 3.90
CA VAL A 148 -6.41 5.67 4.11
C VAL A 148 -6.13 5.34 5.57
N ILE A 149 -5.30 4.34 5.82
CA ILE A 149 -4.77 4.03 7.15
C ILE A 149 -3.27 4.29 7.15
N VAL A 150 -2.85 5.22 8.00
CA VAL A 150 -1.45 5.62 8.17
C VAL A 150 -0.84 4.93 9.38
N CYS A 151 0.37 4.40 9.24
CA CYS A 151 1.15 3.78 10.31
C CYS A 151 2.64 3.81 9.97
N ASP A 152 3.50 3.32 10.88
CA ASP A 152 4.87 2.97 10.50
C ASP A 152 4.91 1.63 9.77
N GLY A 153 6.06 1.36 9.12
CA GLY A 153 6.21 0.17 8.29
C GLY A 153 6.22 -1.15 9.07
N PHE A 154 6.51 -1.13 10.37
CA PHE A 154 6.44 -2.34 11.19
C PHE A 154 4.99 -2.73 11.46
N HIS A 155 4.19 -1.81 12.01
CA HIS A 155 2.79 -2.06 12.31
C HIS A 155 1.96 -2.30 11.05
N GLY A 156 2.22 -1.55 9.96
CA GLY A 156 1.52 -1.76 8.70
C GLY A 156 1.81 -3.11 8.06
N ASN A 157 3.06 -3.55 8.09
CA ASN A 157 3.41 -4.89 7.59
C ASN A 157 2.79 -6.01 8.45
N ILE A 158 2.75 -5.85 9.78
CA ILE A 158 2.08 -6.81 10.67
C ILE A 158 0.58 -6.85 10.36
N LEU A 159 -0.09 -5.69 10.27
CA LEU A 159 -1.52 -5.62 9.95
C LEU A 159 -1.82 -6.30 8.61
N LEU A 160 -1.06 -5.99 7.57
CA LEU A 160 -1.20 -6.58 6.24
C LEU A 160 -1.09 -8.11 6.31
N LYS A 161 -0.03 -8.62 6.94
CA LYS A 161 0.23 -10.07 7.05
C LYS A 161 -0.78 -10.79 7.95
N SER A 162 -1.30 -10.10 8.96
CA SER A 162 -2.37 -10.63 9.82
C SER A 162 -3.69 -10.75 9.05
N ILE A 163 -4.06 -9.75 8.25
CA ILE A 163 -5.24 -9.81 7.38
C ILE A 163 -5.13 -11.00 6.42
N GLU A 164 -4.01 -11.12 5.70
CA GLU A 164 -3.79 -12.23 4.76
C GLU A 164 -3.83 -13.60 5.44
N GLY A 165 -3.07 -13.75 6.50
CA GLY A 165 -2.95 -15.03 7.23
C GLY A 165 -4.28 -15.47 7.85
N SER A 166 -5.01 -14.54 8.48
CA SER A 166 -6.30 -14.82 9.10
C SER A 166 -7.38 -15.16 8.06
N ALA A 167 -7.43 -14.42 6.95
CA ALA A 167 -8.38 -14.70 5.89
C ALA A 167 -8.11 -16.07 5.25
N LYS A 168 -6.83 -16.41 5.00
CA LYS A 168 -6.44 -17.72 4.47
C LYS A 168 -6.85 -18.84 5.42
N ALA A 169 -6.53 -18.75 6.71
CA ALA A 169 -6.85 -19.77 7.70
C ALA A 169 -8.37 -19.99 7.81
N ALA A 170 -9.15 -18.90 7.86
CA ALA A 170 -10.61 -18.99 7.93
C ALA A 170 -11.21 -19.64 6.67
N LEU A 171 -10.72 -19.28 5.48
CA LEU A 171 -11.19 -19.87 4.22
C LEU A 171 -10.80 -21.34 4.08
N ASP A 172 -9.61 -21.73 4.55
CA ASP A 172 -9.18 -23.14 4.54
C ASP A 172 -10.05 -23.97 5.49
N GLU A 173 -10.41 -23.44 6.68
CA GLU A 173 -11.32 -24.10 7.61
C GLU A 173 -12.73 -24.23 7.02
N VAL A 174 -13.29 -23.16 6.44
CA VAL A 174 -14.61 -23.20 5.79
C VAL A 174 -14.64 -24.22 4.66
N SER A 175 -13.60 -24.24 3.81
CA SER A 175 -13.47 -25.21 2.73
C SER A 175 -13.47 -26.65 3.24
N ALA A 176 -12.69 -26.96 4.28
CA ALA A 176 -12.62 -28.28 4.88
C ALA A 176 -13.98 -28.73 5.48
N ARG A 177 -14.72 -27.80 6.14
CA ARG A 177 -16.05 -28.10 6.69
C ARG A 177 -17.09 -28.35 5.61
N LEU A 178 -17.06 -27.59 4.52
CA LEU A 178 -17.96 -27.79 3.37
C LEU A 178 -17.70 -29.15 2.72
N SER A 179 -16.43 -29.52 2.53
CA SER A 179 -16.04 -30.83 2.01
C SER A 179 -16.52 -31.96 2.93
N ALA A 180 -16.29 -31.87 4.23
CA ALA A 180 -16.74 -32.86 5.21
C ALA A 180 -18.26 -33.00 5.27
N ALA A 181 -19.03 -31.96 4.93
CA ALA A 181 -20.48 -31.95 4.85
C ALA A 181 -21.03 -32.42 3.48
N GLY A 182 -20.15 -32.74 2.52
CA GLY A 182 -20.56 -33.12 1.15
C GLY A 182 -21.16 -31.96 0.34
N LEU A 183 -20.86 -30.70 0.73
CA LEU A 183 -21.37 -29.50 0.07
C LEU A 183 -20.40 -28.95 -0.99
N GLU A 184 -19.66 -29.81 -1.64
CA GLU A 184 -18.75 -29.44 -2.72
C GLU A 184 -19.54 -29.19 -4.02
N SER A 185 -19.34 -28.02 -4.62
CA SER A 185 -19.88 -27.70 -5.93
C SER A 185 -18.98 -26.65 -6.62
N ALA A 186 -19.10 -26.55 -7.95
CA ALA A 186 -18.39 -25.52 -8.70
C ALA A 186 -18.72 -24.10 -8.21
N ALA A 187 -19.97 -23.83 -7.84
CA ALA A 187 -20.41 -22.56 -7.30
C ALA A 187 -19.73 -22.24 -5.95
N VAL A 188 -19.63 -23.21 -5.05
CA VAL A 188 -18.93 -23.05 -3.76
C VAL A 188 -17.45 -22.79 -3.99
N ALA A 189 -16.80 -23.53 -4.89
CA ALA A 189 -15.40 -23.34 -5.24
C ALA A 189 -15.14 -21.95 -5.80
N ASP A 190 -16.01 -21.42 -6.68
CA ASP A 190 -15.89 -20.07 -7.25
C ASP A 190 -16.07 -18.98 -6.19
N ILE A 191 -17.05 -19.13 -5.28
CA ILE A 191 -17.24 -18.21 -4.15
C ILE A 191 -15.98 -18.15 -3.28
N LEU A 192 -15.44 -19.30 -2.87
CA LEU A 192 -14.24 -19.38 -2.04
C LEU A 192 -13.02 -18.76 -2.76
N ALA A 193 -12.86 -19.03 -4.06
CA ALA A 193 -11.79 -18.45 -4.87
C ALA A 193 -11.92 -16.93 -4.99
N THR A 194 -13.14 -16.43 -5.15
CA THR A 194 -13.42 -14.98 -5.22
C THR A 194 -13.08 -14.26 -3.91
N VAL A 195 -13.48 -14.85 -2.77
CA VAL A 195 -13.14 -14.29 -1.45
C VAL A 195 -11.63 -14.37 -1.22
N ARG A 196 -10.99 -15.49 -1.57
CA ARG A 196 -9.54 -15.67 -1.43
C ARG A 196 -8.75 -14.62 -2.22
N ARG A 197 -9.11 -14.35 -3.48
CA ARG A 197 -8.51 -13.29 -4.30
C ARG A 197 -8.62 -11.91 -3.66
N ARG A 198 -9.73 -11.59 -3.00
CA ARG A 198 -9.93 -10.28 -2.35
C ARG A 198 -8.92 -10.00 -1.23
N TYR A 199 -8.51 -11.02 -0.48
CA TYR A 199 -7.59 -10.86 0.65
C TYR A 199 -6.13 -11.18 0.31
N ASP A 200 -5.84 -11.57 -0.92
CA ASP A 200 -4.48 -11.79 -1.39
C ASP A 200 -3.99 -10.53 -2.14
N TYR A 201 -3.20 -9.69 -1.45
CA TYR A 201 -2.67 -8.48 -2.06
C TYR A 201 -1.75 -8.75 -3.26
N ASN A 202 -1.21 -9.97 -3.39
CA ASN A 202 -0.41 -10.34 -4.56
C ASN A 202 -1.27 -10.39 -5.82
N THR A 203 -2.54 -10.76 -5.72
CA THR A 203 -3.49 -10.74 -6.83
C THR A 203 -4.05 -9.34 -7.08
N GLN A 204 -4.05 -8.48 -6.07
CA GLN A 204 -4.56 -7.10 -6.16
C GLN A 204 -3.53 -6.08 -6.68
N GLY A 205 -2.33 -6.49 -7.09
CA GLY A 205 -1.35 -5.61 -7.72
C GLY A 205 -0.14 -5.24 -6.87
N GLY A 206 0.08 -5.91 -5.73
CA GLY A 206 1.27 -5.73 -4.91
C GLY A 206 1.34 -4.38 -4.18
N ALA A 207 2.54 -3.90 -3.91
CA ALA A 207 2.78 -2.65 -3.20
C ALA A 207 3.24 -1.53 -4.16
N LEU A 208 2.78 -0.31 -3.90
CA LEU A 208 3.21 0.90 -4.59
C LEU A 208 4.28 1.62 -3.75
N LEU A 209 5.42 1.92 -4.34
CA LEU A 209 6.43 2.77 -3.72
C LEU A 209 6.09 4.24 -3.99
N LEU A 210 5.67 4.93 -2.96
CA LEU A 210 5.36 6.36 -2.99
C LEU A 210 6.55 7.21 -2.51
N GLY A 211 6.58 8.50 -2.87
CA GLY A 211 7.62 9.43 -2.44
C GLY A 211 8.88 9.43 -3.31
N VAL A 212 8.88 8.72 -4.45
CA VAL A 212 9.92 8.77 -5.49
C VAL A 212 9.40 9.49 -6.74
N ARG A 213 10.31 9.93 -7.62
CA ARG A 213 9.99 10.79 -8.78
C ARG A 213 9.28 10.09 -9.94
N LYS A 214 9.13 8.77 -9.89
CA LYS A 214 8.35 7.97 -10.85
C LYS A 214 7.60 6.90 -10.07
N PRO A 215 6.37 6.54 -10.44
CA PRO A 215 5.64 5.49 -9.75
C PRO A 215 6.31 4.13 -9.97
N VAL A 216 6.45 3.36 -8.90
CA VAL A 216 7.06 2.02 -8.91
C VAL A 216 6.11 1.05 -8.25
N MET A 217 5.64 0.05 -8.99
CA MET A 217 4.84 -1.06 -8.47
C MET A 217 5.74 -2.26 -8.15
N LYS A 218 5.62 -2.78 -6.94
CA LYS A 218 6.40 -3.92 -6.45
C LYS A 218 5.47 -5.10 -6.21
N GLY A 219 5.50 -6.09 -7.10
CA GLY A 219 4.83 -7.37 -6.92
C GLY A 219 5.62 -8.33 -6.01
N HIS A 220 4.98 -9.41 -5.60
CA HIS A 220 5.64 -10.52 -4.92
C HIS A 220 6.46 -11.35 -5.91
N GLY A 221 7.47 -12.11 -5.42
CA GLY A 221 8.28 -12.99 -6.27
C GLY A 221 7.49 -14.10 -6.97
N SER A 222 6.32 -14.46 -6.42
CA SER A 222 5.36 -15.41 -7.00
C SER A 222 4.18 -14.74 -7.74
N ALA A 223 4.31 -13.46 -8.13
CA ALA A 223 3.24 -12.74 -8.82
C ALA A 223 2.84 -13.45 -10.12
N THR A 224 1.53 -13.58 -10.33
CA THR A 224 0.94 -14.17 -11.53
C THR A 224 0.87 -13.16 -12.68
N GLY A 225 0.60 -13.61 -13.89
CA GLY A 225 0.32 -12.73 -15.02
C GLY A 225 -0.83 -11.75 -14.74
N GLU A 226 -1.89 -12.20 -14.06
CA GLU A 226 -3.01 -11.36 -13.63
C GLU A 226 -2.56 -10.23 -12.70
N ALA A 227 -1.70 -10.52 -11.73
CA ALA A 227 -1.13 -9.52 -10.83
C ALA A 227 -0.29 -8.47 -11.59
N ILE A 228 0.47 -8.89 -12.60
CA ILE A 228 1.25 -7.98 -13.44
C ILE A 228 0.32 -7.05 -14.24
N VAL A 229 -0.78 -7.56 -14.78
CA VAL A 229 -1.79 -6.75 -15.49
C VAL A 229 -2.40 -5.71 -14.54
N HIS A 230 -2.82 -6.11 -13.34
CA HIS A 230 -3.36 -5.17 -12.35
C HIS A 230 -2.35 -4.08 -11.97
N MET A 231 -1.07 -4.43 -11.79
CA MET A 231 0.00 -3.45 -11.55
C MET A 231 0.15 -2.49 -12.74
N ALA A 232 0.08 -2.99 -13.97
CA ALA A 232 0.21 -2.18 -15.17
C ALA A 232 -0.97 -1.19 -15.32
N ASP A 233 -2.19 -1.65 -15.09
CA ASP A 233 -3.39 -0.81 -15.14
C ASP A 233 -3.34 0.30 -14.06
N ARG A 234 -2.94 -0.06 -12.84
CA ARG A 234 -2.78 0.91 -11.76
C ARG A 234 -1.69 1.93 -12.07
N LEU A 235 -0.54 1.46 -12.53
CA LEU A 235 0.57 2.33 -12.94
C LEU A 235 0.15 3.30 -14.06
N ALA A 236 -0.54 2.78 -15.10
CA ALA A 236 -1.05 3.58 -16.21
C ALA A 236 -2.05 4.65 -15.73
N LEU A 237 -2.94 4.30 -14.78
CA LEU A 237 -3.87 5.25 -14.17
C LEU A 237 -3.12 6.38 -13.44
N LEU A 238 -2.12 6.05 -12.63
CA LEU A 238 -1.31 7.03 -11.91
C LEU A 238 -0.56 7.97 -12.86
N CYS A 239 -0.01 7.43 -13.95
CA CYS A 239 0.66 8.23 -14.99
C CYS A 239 -0.32 9.16 -15.71
N ARG A 240 -1.48 8.65 -16.16
CA ARG A 240 -2.51 9.46 -16.84
C ARG A 240 -3.02 10.59 -15.95
N ASN A 241 -3.22 10.32 -14.66
CA ASN A 241 -3.72 11.30 -13.70
C ASN A 241 -2.62 12.20 -13.12
N ARG A 242 -1.38 12.12 -13.64
CA ARG A 242 -0.24 12.96 -13.23
C ARG A 242 -0.02 12.94 -11.72
N PHE A 243 -0.04 11.73 -11.13
CA PHE A 243 0.03 11.55 -9.68
C PHE A 243 1.28 12.20 -9.07
N ILE A 244 2.46 11.99 -9.67
CA ILE A 244 3.73 12.51 -9.14
C ILE A 244 3.76 14.04 -9.12
N GLU A 245 3.25 14.68 -10.17
CA GLU A 245 3.17 16.13 -10.27
C GLU A 245 2.22 16.71 -9.21
N ARG A 246 1.05 16.11 -9.03
CA ARG A 246 0.08 16.51 -7.99
C ARG A 246 0.67 16.41 -6.59
N VAL A 247 1.38 15.30 -6.28
CA VAL A 247 2.07 15.16 -5.00
C VAL A 247 3.15 16.23 -4.84
N ALA A 248 3.94 16.50 -5.88
CA ALA A 248 5.00 17.50 -5.83
C ALA A 248 4.46 18.94 -5.62
N GLU A 249 3.25 19.24 -6.09
CA GLU A 249 2.56 20.52 -5.86
C GLU A 249 2.05 20.66 -4.42
N THR A 250 1.59 19.56 -3.80
CA THR A 250 1.03 19.57 -2.43
C THR A 250 2.11 19.68 -1.35
N VAL A 251 3.35 19.27 -1.64
CA VAL A 251 4.46 19.20 -0.66
C VAL A 251 5.44 20.39 -0.77
N ARG A 252 5.11 21.38 -1.59
CA ARG A 252 5.88 22.65 -1.66
C ARG A 252 5.61 23.51 -0.43
#